data_81de3e22b20ad6d612482777cd306d2f
#
_entry.id   81de3e22b20ad6d612482777cd306d2f
#
_cell.length_a   1.000
_cell.length_b   1.000
_cell.length_c   1.000
_cell.angle_alpha   90.00
_cell.angle_beta   90.00
_cell.angle_gamma   90.00
#
_symmetry.space_group_name_H-M   'P 1'
#
loop_
_entity.id
_entity.type
_entity.pdbx_description
1 polymer ?
#
loop_
_entity_poly.entity_id
_entity_poly.type
_entity_poly.pdbx_seq_one_letter_code
_entity_poly.pdbx_strand_id
1 'polypeptide(L)'
;LDIYEAIKKEYIEIANDICGNHSLQCLIGLQSSDEEKEIIKKYIKNNIKILSFGCNSSHVVSKVISSTKESEREYINNFIMDNLMELCIDPNSICIIKEFIANTKNNTYIKLIISCFEKETEKLTQHQFGNFVIQEAIKVFGFNYCKKIVKKIINNIVSFSVSKFSSNVI
;
A
#
# COMPACT_ATOMS: atom_id res chain seq x y z
N LEU A 1 21.51 -4.05 17.27
CA LEU A 1 22.08 -5.02 16.29
C LEU A 1 21.74 -6.46 16.69
N ASP A 2 21.93 -6.83 17.97
CA ASP A 2 21.70 -8.20 18.45
C ASP A 2 20.27 -8.71 18.22
N ILE A 3 19.26 -7.85 18.39
CA ILE A 3 17.86 -8.20 18.14
C ILE A 3 17.63 -8.50 16.66
N TYR A 4 18.17 -7.69 15.75
CA TYR A 4 18.00 -7.88 14.31
C TYR A 4 18.70 -9.16 13.80
N GLU A 5 19.85 -9.48 14.35
CA GLU A 5 20.53 -10.75 14.03
C GLU A 5 19.79 -11.97 14.60
N ALA A 6 19.19 -11.84 15.80
CA ALA A 6 18.40 -12.92 16.42
C ALA A 6 17.15 -13.28 15.60
N ILE A 7 16.42 -12.27 15.09
CA ILE A 7 15.17 -12.49 14.33
C ILE A 7 15.40 -12.86 12.88
N LYS A 8 16.62 -12.78 12.39
CA LYS A 8 17.01 -12.92 10.98
C LYS A 8 16.47 -14.17 10.29
N LYS A 9 16.54 -15.31 10.94
CA LYS A 9 16.14 -16.59 10.37
C LYS A 9 14.62 -16.77 10.31
N GLU A 10 13.91 -16.14 11.22
CA GLU A 10 12.47 -16.31 11.46
C GLU A 10 11.66 -15.08 11.08
N TYR A 11 12.29 -14.11 10.39
CA TYR A 11 11.68 -12.81 10.08
C TYR A 11 10.31 -12.93 9.39
N ILE A 12 10.17 -13.85 8.42
CA ILE A 12 8.92 -14.07 7.67
C ILE A 12 7.85 -14.66 8.60
N GLU A 13 8.22 -15.60 9.45
CA GLU A 13 7.30 -16.24 10.42
C GLU A 13 6.81 -15.21 11.43
N ILE A 14 7.75 -14.42 12.00
CA ILE A 14 7.42 -13.33 12.93
C ILE A 14 6.55 -12.27 12.24
N ALA A 15 6.85 -11.92 10.99
CA ALA A 15 6.04 -10.94 10.23
C ALA A 15 4.61 -11.42 9.98
N ASN A 16 4.39 -12.72 9.82
CA ASN A 16 3.06 -13.30 9.60
C ASN A 16 2.33 -13.67 10.90
N ASP A 17 3.00 -13.69 12.04
CA ASP A 17 2.40 -13.96 13.32
C ASP A 17 1.53 -12.78 13.79
N ILE A 18 0.40 -13.07 14.44
CA ILE A 18 -0.58 -12.06 14.87
C ILE A 18 -0.01 -11.05 15.89
N CYS A 19 0.93 -11.47 16.73
CA CYS A 19 1.62 -10.63 17.70
C CYS A 19 2.98 -10.15 17.17
N GLY A 20 3.70 -11.04 16.50
CA GLY A 20 5.05 -10.81 15.99
C GLY A 20 5.13 -9.65 14.99
N ASN A 21 4.12 -9.49 14.12
CA ASN A 21 4.08 -8.37 13.20
C ASN A 21 4.10 -7.00 13.89
N HIS A 22 3.44 -6.86 15.04
CA HIS A 22 3.45 -5.62 15.83
C HIS A 22 4.85 -5.34 16.41
N SER A 23 5.55 -6.38 16.89
CA SER A 23 6.92 -6.25 17.38
C SER A 23 7.86 -5.76 16.27
N LEU A 24 7.74 -6.31 15.05
CA LEU A 24 8.51 -5.83 13.90
C LEU A 24 8.16 -4.40 13.51
N GLN A 25 6.88 -4.02 13.54
CA GLN A 25 6.46 -2.64 13.28
C GLN A 25 7.06 -1.67 14.31
N CYS A 26 7.14 -2.06 15.59
CA CYS A 26 7.79 -1.25 16.64
C CYS A 26 9.29 -1.11 16.35
N LEU A 27 10.00 -2.21 16.03
CA LEU A 27 11.42 -2.17 15.70
C LEU A 27 11.70 -1.26 14.47
N ILE A 28 10.86 -1.34 13.43
CA ILE A 28 10.95 -0.47 12.25
C ILE A 28 10.77 1.01 12.66
N GLY A 29 9.88 1.31 13.60
CA GLY A 29 9.66 2.68 14.08
C GLY A 29 10.79 3.21 14.96
N LEU A 30 11.60 2.35 15.56
CA LEU A 30 12.68 2.69 16.49
C LEU A 30 14.08 2.70 15.87
N GLN A 31 14.19 2.45 14.54
CA GLN A 31 15.50 2.42 13.86
C GLN A 31 16.31 3.69 14.15
N SER A 32 17.46 3.51 14.77
CA SER A 32 18.35 4.60 15.17
C SER A 32 19.64 4.66 14.36
N SER A 33 20.09 3.52 13.82
CA SER A 33 21.33 3.44 13.04
C SER A 33 21.08 3.10 11.57
N ASP A 34 22.02 3.45 10.70
CA ASP A 34 21.95 3.13 9.28
C ASP A 34 22.15 1.63 9.03
N GLU A 35 22.88 0.93 9.88
CA GLU A 35 23.03 -0.51 9.84
C GLU A 35 21.70 -1.22 10.07
N GLU A 36 20.91 -0.80 11.06
CA GLU A 36 19.57 -1.35 11.34
C GLU A 36 18.63 -1.16 10.15
N LYS A 37 18.66 0.03 9.51
CA LYS A 37 17.87 0.32 8.31
C LYS A 37 18.25 -0.58 7.14
N GLU A 38 19.54 -0.80 6.89
CA GLU A 38 20.00 -1.68 5.81
C GLU A 38 19.65 -3.15 6.04
N ILE A 39 19.67 -3.61 7.29
CA ILE A 39 19.21 -4.98 7.64
C ILE A 39 17.73 -5.12 7.29
N ILE A 40 16.87 -4.24 7.76
CA ILE A 40 15.43 -4.28 7.47
C ILE A 40 15.16 -4.17 5.98
N LYS A 41 15.79 -3.22 5.31
CA LYS A 41 15.68 -3.05 3.85
C LYS A 41 16.02 -4.33 3.09
N LYS A 42 17.10 -5.02 3.48
CA LYS A 42 17.50 -6.30 2.88
C LYS A 42 16.42 -7.37 3.06
N TYR A 43 15.83 -7.48 4.25
CA TYR A 43 14.78 -8.47 4.51
C TYR A 43 13.52 -8.19 3.72
N ILE A 44 13.04 -6.96 3.75
CA ILE A 44 11.85 -6.56 3.01
C ILE A 44 12.09 -6.76 1.50
N LYS A 45 13.20 -6.29 0.96
CA LYS A 45 13.51 -6.39 -0.47
C LYS A 45 13.52 -7.84 -0.97
N ASN A 46 14.13 -8.74 -0.22
CA ASN A 46 14.25 -10.15 -0.62
C ASN A 46 12.91 -10.91 -0.53
N ASN A 47 11.96 -10.42 0.28
CA ASN A 47 10.72 -11.12 0.58
C ASN A 47 9.47 -10.27 0.27
N ILE A 48 9.63 -9.19 -0.47
CA ILE A 48 8.60 -8.16 -0.67
C ILE A 48 7.26 -8.74 -1.15
N LYS A 49 7.28 -9.70 -2.06
CA LYS A 49 6.07 -10.34 -2.57
C LYS A 49 5.33 -11.12 -1.47
N ILE A 50 6.03 -12.00 -0.77
CA ILE A 50 5.42 -12.82 0.31
C ILE A 50 4.89 -11.92 1.41
N LEU A 51 5.67 -10.92 1.84
CA LEU A 51 5.27 -10.00 2.90
C LEU A 51 4.08 -9.13 2.50
N SER A 52 3.99 -8.73 1.23
CA SER A 52 2.90 -7.84 0.78
C SER A 52 1.54 -8.51 0.70
N PHE A 53 1.47 -9.81 0.47
CA PHE A 53 0.21 -10.57 0.36
C PHE A 53 -0.14 -11.37 1.62
N GLY A 54 0.71 -11.37 2.63
CA GLY A 54 0.44 -12.05 3.90
C GLY A 54 -0.50 -11.24 4.81
N CYS A 55 -1.35 -11.95 5.53
CA CYS A 55 -2.42 -11.37 6.34
C CYS A 55 -1.92 -10.35 7.39
N ASN A 56 -0.80 -10.65 8.05
CA ASN A 56 -0.21 -9.78 9.07
C ASN A 56 1.05 -9.07 8.56
N SER A 57 1.82 -9.73 7.69
CA SER A 57 3.09 -9.19 7.19
C SER A 57 2.93 -7.98 6.26
N SER A 58 1.77 -7.81 5.62
CA SER A 58 1.44 -6.61 4.85
C SER A 58 1.50 -5.33 5.70
N HIS A 59 1.15 -5.41 6.98
CA HIS A 59 1.27 -4.29 7.91
C HIS A 59 2.74 -3.92 8.21
N VAL A 60 3.65 -4.90 8.14
CA VAL A 60 5.09 -4.64 8.29
C VAL A 60 5.61 -3.84 7.10
N VAL A 61 5.20 -4.20 5.87
CA VAL A 61 5.54 -3.43 4.65
C VAL A 61 4.94 -2.03 4.70
N SER A 62 3.68 -1.91 5.10
CA SER A 62 2.98 -0.63 5.30
C SER A 62 3.73 0.27 6.29
N LYS A 63 4.21 -0.30 7.41
CA LYS A 63 5.01 0.42 8.41
C LYS A 63 6.34 0.93 7.85
N VAL A 64 7.02 0.17 7.00
CA VAL A 64 8.24 0.66 6.32
C VAL A 64 7.92 1.87 5.44
N ILE A 65 6.80 1.85 4.72
CA ILE A 65 6.38 2.97 3.87
C ILE A 65 6.20 4.25 4.69
N SER A 66 5.52 4.18 5.84
CA SER A 66 5.27 5.35 6.70
C SER A 66 6.50 5.81 7.49
N SER A 67 7.49 4.92 7.70
CA SER A 67 8.66 5.22 8.53
C SER A 67 9.91 5.62 7.74
N THR A 68 9.90 5.50 6.40
CA THR A 68 11.06 5.80 5.55
C THR A 68 10.76 6.90 4.54
N LYS A 69 11.78 7.62 4.12
CA LYS A 69 11.65 8.60 3.03
C LYS A 69 11.39 7.88 1.70
N GLU A 70 10.65 8.52 0.83
CA GLU A 70 10.30 7.96 -0.49
C GLU A 70 11.53 7.55 -1.32
N SER A 71 12.62 8.30 -1.23
CA SER A 71 13.90 8.01 -1.90
C SER A 71 14.62 6.78 -1.32
N GLU A 72 14.40 6.43 -0.08
CA GLU A 72 15.06 5.30 0.60
C GLU A 72 14.35 3.96 0.32
N ARG A 73 13.09 4.01 -0.14
CA ARG A 73 12.24 2.83 -0.39
C ARG A 73 11.92 2.60 -1.87
N GLU A 74 12.78 2.99 -2.78
CA GLU A 74 12.56 2.86 -4.23
C GLU A 74 12.21 1.41 -4.64
N TYR A 75 12.81 0.41 -4.01
CA TYR A 75 12.51 -1.00 -4.24
C TYR A 75 11.06 -1.38 -3.89
N ILE A 76 10.45 -0.76 -2.86
CA ILE A 76 9.02 -0.93 -2.53
C ILE A 76 8.17 -0.18 -3.55
N ASN A 77 8.55 1.05 -3.90
CA ASN A 77 7.80 1.87 -4.85
C ASN A 77 7.70 1.16 -6.21
N ASN A 78 8.82 0.61 -6.71
CA ASN A 78 8.84 -0.13 -7.96
C ASN A 78 7.99 -1.41 -7.89
N PHE A 79 8.12 -2.19 -6.81
CA PHE A 79 7.28 -3.38 -6.60
C PHE A 79 5.78 -3.05 -6.60
N ILE A 80 5.38 -1.97 -5.93
CA ILE A 80 3.99 -1.52 -5.89
C ILE A 80 3.52 -1.12 -7.30
N MET A 81 4.33 -0.38 -8.05
CA MET A 81 3.96 0.05 -9.40
C MET A 81 3.82 -1.13 -10.37
N ASP A 82 4.70 -2.13 -10.26
CA ASP A 82 4.67 -3.34 -11.10
C ASP A 82 3.45 -4.24 -10.78
N ASN A 83 2.93 -4.18 -9.55
CA ASN A 83 1.84 -5.04 -9.07
C ASN A 83 0.59 -4.24 -8.64
N LEU A 84 0.46 -2.99 -9.08
CA LEU A 84 -0.52 -2.02 -8.56
C LEU A 84 -1.96 -2.56 -8.52
N MET A 85 -2.43 -3.13 -9.62
CA MET A 85 -3.81 -3.62 -9.70
C MET A 85 -4.06 -4.85 -8.83
N GLU A 86 -3.10 -5.76 -8.74
CA GLU A 86 -3.20 -6.94 -7.88
C GLU A 86 -3.29 -6.53 -6.41
N LEU A 87 -2.42 -5.61 -5.98
CA LEU A 87 -2.42 -5.07 -4.62
C LEU A 87 -3.69 -4.29 -4.26
N CYS A 88 -4.30 -3.59 -5.24
CA CYS A 88 -5.54 -2.83 -5.02
C CYS A 88 -6.77 -3.70 -4.74
N ILE A 89 -6.77 -4.95 -5.16
CA ILE A 89 -7.93 -5.86 -5.05
C ILE A 89 -7.70 -7.00 -4.06
N ASP A 90 -6.52 -7.11 -3.48
CA ASP A 90 -6.18 -8.12 -2.49
C ASP A 90 -6.55 -7.65 -1.07
N PRO A 91 -7.19 -8.49 -0.24
CA PRO A 91 -7.66 -8.13 1.11
C PRO A 91 -6.52 -7.73 2.06
N ASN A 92 -5.35 -8.33 1.91
CA ASN A 92 -4.23 -8.13 2.81
C ASN A 92 -3.37 -6.94 2.39
N SER A 93 -3.24 -6.72 1.08
CA SER A 93 -2.34 -5.72 0.50
C SER A 93 -2.92 -4.30 0.47
N ILE A 94 -4.22 -4.14 0.68
CA ILE A 94 -4.89 -2.84 0.60
C ILE A 94 -4.29 -1.79 1.55
N CYS A 95 -3.81 -2.20 2.72
CA CYS A 95 -3.14 -1.31 3.67
C CYS A 95 -1.86 -0.72 3.07
N ILE A 96 -1.12 -1.50 2.27
CA ILE A 96 0.09 -1.06 1.58
C ILE A 96 -0.23 0.04 0.57
N ILE A 97 -1.27 -0.17 -0.26
CA ILE A 97 -1.66 0.81 -1.29
C ILE A 97 -2.17 2.10 -0.65
N LYS A 98 -2.98 2.03 0.39
CA LYS A 98 -3.44 3.22 1.11
C LYS A 98 -2.28 4.00 1.71
N GLU A 99 -1.35 3.30 2.36
CA GLU A 99 -0.16 3.93 2.95
C GLU A 99 0.76 4.53 1.87
N PHE A 100 0.91 3.83 0.73
CA PHE A 100 1.67 4.33 -0.41
C PHE A 100 1.07 5.62 -0.97
N ILE A 101 -0.24 5.65 -1.21
CA ILE A 101 -0.96 6.85 -1.66
C ILE A 101 -0.77 8.01 -0.68
N ALA A 102 -0.91 7.75 0.63
CA ALA A 102 -0.79 8.77 1.67
C ALA A 102 0.63 9.36 1.78
N ASN A 103 1.67 8.57 1.47
CA ASN A 103 3.08 8.97 1.64
C ASN A 103 3.82 9.25 0.32
N THR A 104 3.14 9.20 -0.83
CA THR A 104 3.74 9.52 -2.13
C THR A 104 3.64 11.01 -2.43
N LYS A 105 4.81 11.63 -2.68
CA LYS A 105 4.96 13.03 -3.10
C LYS A 105 5.53 13.17 -4.52
N ASN A 106 6.07 12.10 -5.08
CA ASN A 106 6.64 12.08 -6.41
C ASN A 106 5.54 12.16 -7.48
N ASN A 107 5.52 13.25 -8.22
CA ASN A 107 4.54 13.50 -9.28
C ASN A 107 4.50 12.42 -10.36
N THR A 108 5.60 11.70 -10.60
CA THR A 108 5.64 10.61 -11.58
C THR A 108 4.79 9.44 -11.08
N TYR A 109 4.97 9.01 -9.83
CA TYR A 109 4.15 7.94 -9.25
C TYR A 109 2.68 8.36 -9.16
N ILE A 110 2.38 9.59 -8.72
CA ILE A 110 1.00 10.10 -8.66
C ILE A 110 0.33 10.01 -10.04
N LYS A 111 0.99 10.49 -11.10
CA LYS A 111 0.45 10.44 -12.47
C LYS A 111 0.22 9.02 -12.96
N LEU A 112 1.14 8.09 -12.67
CA LEU A 112 1.01 6.68 -13.07
C LEU A 112 -0.16 6.01 -12.34
N ILE A 113 -0.28 6.20 -11.01
CA ILE A 113 -1.40 5.69 -10.21
C ILE A 113 -2.72 6.21 -10.76
N ILE A 114 -2.83 7.52 -10.96
CA ILE A 114 -4.05 8.15 -11.48
C ILE A 114 -4.38 7.64 -12.88
N SER A 115 -3.40 7.51 -13.77
CA SER A 115 -3.61 6.96 -15.12
C SER A 115 -4.13 5.52 -15.09
N CYS A 116 -3.60 4.70 -14.18
CA CYS A 116 -4.08 3.34 -13.96
C CYS A 116 -5.52 3.34 -13.43
N PHE A 117 -5.80 4.13 -12.40
CA PHE A 117 -7.13 4.22 -11.79
C PHE A 117 -8.17 4.84 -12.71
N GLU A 118 -7.79 5.78 -13.59
CA GLU A 118 -8.67 6.30 -14.64
C GLU A 118 -9.15 5.19 -15.58
N LYS A 119 -8.27 4.26 -15.97
CA LYS A 119 -8.64 3.13 -16.85
C LYS A 119 -9.55 2.14 -16.11
N GLU A 120 -9.24 1.84 -14.86
CA GLU A 120 -9.87 0.78 -14.07
C GLU A 120 -10.94 1.32 -13.08
N THR A 121 -11.41 2.58 -13.25
CA THR A 121 -12.32 3.24 -12.32
C THR A 121 -13.54 2.38 -11.97
N GLU A 122 -14.23 1.84 -12.97
CA GLU A 122 -15.47 1.08 -12.77
C GLU A 122 -15.21 -0.22 -12.02
N LYS A 123 -14.15 -0.95 -12.42
CA LYS A 123 -13.73 -2.19 -11.79
C LYS A 123 -13.34 -1.97 -10.32
N LEU A 124 -12.50 -0.99 -10.04
CA LEU A 124 -12.05 -0.70 -8.67
C LEU A 124 -13.21 -0.18 -7.80
N THR A 125 -14.05 0.71 -8.33
CA THR A 125 -15.18 1.28 -7.58
C THR A 125 -16.18 0.20 -7.16
N GLN A 126 -16.40 -0.81 -7.97
CA GLN A 126 -17.32 -1.92 -7.68
C GLN A 126 -16.67 -3.10 -6.95
N HIS A 127 -15.36 -3.07 -6.72
CA HIS A 127 -14.65 -4.15 -6.04
C HIS A 127 -14.72 -3.99 -4.52
N GLN A 128 -14.87 -5.12 -3.79
CA GLN A 128 -15.00 -5.12 -2.32
C GLN A 128 -13.84 -4.43 -1.58
N PHE A 129 -12.63 -4.44 -2.12
CA PHE A 129 -11.44 -3.78 -1.56
C PHE A 129 -11.03 -2.56 -2.39
N GLY A 130 -11.08 -2.63 -3.71
CA GLY A 130 -10.69 -1.57 -4.62
C GLY A 130 -11.44 -0.25 -4.40
N ASN A 131 -12.70 -0.30 -3.93
CA ASN A 131 -13.47 0.92 -3.64
C ASN A 131 -12.76 1.80 -2.59
N PHE A 132 -12.11 1.22 -1.59
CA PHE A 132 -11.36 1.97 -0.57
C PHE A 132 -10.12 2.66 -1.14
N VAL A 133 -9.50 2.06 -2.17
CA VAL A 133 -8.33 2.65 -2.84
C VAL A 133 -8.73 3.88 -3.66
N ILE A 134 -9.87 3.82 -4.37
CA ILE A 134 -10.43 4.97 -5.10
C ILE A 134 -10.77 6.11 -4.13
N GLN A 135 -11.40 5.80 -2.99
CA GLN A 135 -11.70 6.80 -1.96
C GLN A 135 -10.42 7.47 -1.44
N GLU A 136 -9.39 6.68 -1.12
CA GLU A 136 -8.13 7.22 -0.60
C GLU A 136 -7.41 8.08 -1.66
N ALA A 137 -7.40 7.66 -2.93
CA ALA A 137 -6.80 8.45 -4.00
C ALA A 137 -7.50 9.81 -4.18
N ILE A 138 -8.83 9.84 -4.16
CA ILE A 138 -9.59 11.10 -4.27
C ILE A 138 -9.32 12.01 -3.06
N LYS A 139 -9.28 11.44 -1.86
CA LYS A 139 -9.02 12.15 -0.60
C LYS A 139 -7.62 12.77 -0.56
N VAL A 140 -6.60 12.00 -0.95
CA VAL A 140 -5.19 12.41 -0.81
C VAL A 140 -4.72 13.27 -1.97
N PHE A 141 -4.98 12.85 -3.21
CA PHE A 141 -4.51 13.58 -4.40
C PHE A 141 -5.43 14.74 -4.78
N GLY A 142 -6.68 14.72 -4.31
CA GLY A 142 -7.65 15.78 -4.52
C GLY A 142 -8.27 15.77 -5.93
N PHE A 143 -9.29 16.63 -6.08
CA PHE A 143 -10.12 16.70 -7.27
C PHE A 143 -9.33 16.99 -8.55
N ASN A 144 -8.31 17.84 -8.49
CA ASN A 144 -7.56 18.24 -9.69
C ASN A 144 -6.87 17.05 -10.36
N TYR A 145 -6.28 16.13 -9.59
CA TYR A 145 -5.69 14.91 -10.11
C TYR A 145 -6.76 13.88 -10.50
N CYS A 146 -7.82 13.76 -9.72
CA CYS A 146 -8.84 12.70 -9.85
C CYS A 146 -10.04 13.09 -10.73
N LYS A 147 -10.00 14.24 -11.43
CA LYS A 147 -11.12 14.80 -12.19
C LYS A 147 -11.79 13.80 -13.15
N LYS A 148 -11.02 13.00 -13.87
CA LYS A 148 -11.58 12.01 -14.81
C LYS A 148 -12.17 10.80 -14.08
N ILE A 149 -11.57 10.38 -12.97
CA ILE A 149 -12.11 9.32 -12.10
C ILE A 149 -13.48 9.77 -11.57
N VAL A 150 -13.54 10.96 -10.97
CA VAL A 150 -14.78 11.53 -10.44
C VAL A 150 -15.85 11.68 -11.55
N LYS A 151 -15.47 12.14 -12.75
CA LYS A 151 -16.41 12.24 -13.89
C LYS A 151 -17.00 10.87 -14.28
N LYS A 152 -16.18 9.81 -14.30
CA LYS A 152 -16.67 8.45 -14.57
C LYS A 152 -17.61 7.96 -13.48
N ILE A 153 -17.34 8.26 -12.21
CA ILE A 153 -18.20 7.92 -11.09
C ILE A 153 -19.55 8.64 -11.22
N ILE A 154 -19.56 9.95 -11.50
CA ILE A 154 -20.78 10.74 -11.70
C ILE A 154 -21.61 10.21 -12.88
N ASN A 155 -20.97 9.84 -14.00
CA ASN A 155 -21.69 9.30 -15.15
C ASN A 155 -22.39 7.95 -14.84
N ASN A 156 -21.93 7.22 -13.83
CA ASN A 156 -22.50 5.93 -13.38
C ASN A 156 -23.22 6.06 -12.03
N ILE A 157 -23.53 7.27 -11.57
CA ILE A 157 -23.97 7.54 -10.19
C ILE A 157 -25.17 6.70 -9.77
N VAL A 158 -26.16 6.53 -10.63
CA VAL A 158 -27.37 5.75 -10.33
C VAL A 158 -27.05 4.28 -10.08
N SER A 159 -26.28 3.66 -11.00
CA SER A 159 -25.90 2.24 -10.89
C SER A 159 -24.95 2.01 -9.70
N PHE A 160 -24.05 2.95 -9.44
CA PHE A 160 -23.09 2.84 -8.33
C PHE A 160 -23.75 3.05 -6.97
N SER A 161 -24.79 3.91 -6.87
CA SER A 161 -25.50 4.17 -5.63
C SER A 161 -26.28 2.96 -5.10
N VAL A 162 -26.69 2.04 -5.96
CA VAL A 162 -27.45 0.83 -5.57
C VAL A 162 -26.58 -0.40 -5.42
N SER A 163 -25.28 -0.29 -5.68
CA SER A 163 -24.33 -1.40 -5.54
C SER A 163 -23.70 -1.41 -4.14
N LYS A 164 -23.52 -2.61 -3.59
CA LYS A 164 -23.00 -2.83 -2.23
C LYS A 164 -21.65 -2.14 -1.95
N PHE A 165 -20.75 -2.10 -2.93
CA PHE A 165 -19.40 -1.58 -2.74
C PHE A 165 -19.22 -0.18 -3.30
N SER A 166 -19.76 0.09 -4.48
CA SER A 166 -19.60 1.41 -5.12
C SER A 166 -20.39 2.52 -4.43
N SER A 167 -21.45 2.20 -3.71
CA SER A 167 -22.17 3.18 -2.88
C SER A 167 -21.29 3.83 -1.81
N ASN A 168 -20.19 3.19 -1.40
CA ASN A 168 -19.23 3.77 -0.46
C ASN A 168 -18.37 4.88 -1.08
N VAL A 169 -18.36 5.00 -2.41
CA VAL A 169 -17.54 5.99 -3.15
C VAL A 169 -18.36 7.22 -3.54
N ILE A 170 -19.70 7.11 -3.49
CA ILE A 170 -20.66 8.18 -3.80
C ILE A 170 -20.82 9.10 -2.59
#